data_a976dca76671d8fd51f41be8b7abe3d7
#
_entry.id   a976dca76671d8fd51f41be8b7abe3d7
#
_cell.length_a   1.000
_cell.length_b   1.000
_cell.length_c   1.000
_cell.angle_alpha   90.00
_cell.angle_beta   90.00
_cell.angle_gamma   90.00
#
_symmetry.space_group_name_H-M   'P 1'
#
loop_
_entity.id
_entity.type
_entity.pdbx_description
1 polymer ?
#
loop_
_entity_poly.entity_id
_entity_poly.type
_entity_poly.pdbx_seq_one_letter_code
_entity_poly.pdbx_strand_id
1 'polypeptide(L)'
;MDDFEDEKQPANISDRPLPGRGSPNRRPRGGDRRPAPFSQPLGDAAPSVKAKMPADAQPARDLLQEILSKMGVLHVEIEYVPRSEGEYFEVTGPDLAMLIGRHGNTLEALNLIFNNIINAGVRNNRKYYTIDAEGYRARRADQLKNLALVTLERCMREKKEQRLEPMLPSERKIVHIALAENAFVRTESEGVEPERRVVVFPK
;
A
#
# COMPACT_ATOMS: atom_id res chain seq x y z
N MET A 1 -41.58 55.32 51.92
CA MET A 1 -42.31 54.89 50.72
C MET A 1 -41.25 54.66 49.68
N ASP A 2 -40.98 53.51 49.57
CA ASP A 2 -40.61 52.57 48.54
C ASP A 2 -39.56 51.58 49.05
N ASP A 3 -40.10 50.43 49.28
CA ASP A 3 -39.41 49.23 49.67
C ASP A 3 -38.60 48.73 48.47
N PHE A 4 -37.29 48.57 48.62
CA PHE A 4 -36.47 47.77 47.69
C PHE A 4 -36.17 46.46 48.34
N GLU A 5 -36.84 45.44 47.85
CA GLU A 5 -36.61 44.02 48.18
C GLU A 5 -35.22 43.57 47.68
N ASP A 6 -34.52 43.01 48.62
CA ASP A 6 -33.19 42.45 48.45
C ASP A 6 -33.31 41.05 47.79
N GLU A 7 -33.08 40.98 46.49
CA GLU A 7 -33.15 39.72 45.70
C GLU A 7 -31.85 38.95 45.83
N LYS A 8 -31.87 37.96 46.73
CA LYS A 8 -30.77 37.00 46.93
C LYS A 8 -30.53 36.18 45.68
N GLN A 9 -29.36 36.38 45.07
CA GLN A 9 -28.86 35.50 44.02
C GLN A 9 -28.60 34.07 44.55
N PRO A 10 -28.98 33.01 43.79
CA PRO A 10 -28.71 31.63 44.18
C PRO A 10 -27.22 31.27 43.93
N ALA A 11 -26.64 30.59 44.90
CA ALA A 11 -25.29 30.12 44.93
C ALA A 11 -24.94 29.22 43.73
N ASN A 12 -23.78 29.52 43.10
CA ASN A 12 -23.18 28.77 42.04
C ASN A 12 -22.77 27.35 42.51
N ILE A 13 -23.47 26.31 42.00
CA ILE A 13 -23.20 24.91 42.28
C ILE A 13 -22.24 24.37 41.19
N SER A 14 -20.97 24.75 41.22
CA SER A 14 -19.98 24.22 40.25
C SER A 14 -18.69 23.65 40.85
N ASP A 15 -18.69 23.33 42.15
CA ASP A 15 -17.52 22.67 42.78
C ASP A 15 -17.88 21.38 43.52
N ARG A 16 -18.30 20.37 42.75
CA ARG A 16 -18.29 18.97 43.22
C ARG A 16 -17.34 18.19 42.33
N PRO A 17 -16.27 17.61 42.85
CA PRO A 17 -15.44 16.67 42.09
C PRO A 17 -16.25 15.43 41.78
N LEU A 18 -16.35 15.08 40.47
CA LEU A 18 -16.97 13.85 40.00
C LEU A 18 -16.10 12.65 40.43
N PRO A 19 -16.72 11.56 40.91
CA PRO A 19 -15.99 10.34 41.24
C PRO A 19 -15.36 9.76 39.98
N GLY A 20 -14.07 9.44 40.07
CA GLY A 20 -13.28 8.87 39.00
C GLY A 20 -13.94 7.61 38.40
N ARG A 21 -14.33 7.69 37.14
CA ARG A 21 -14.68 6.51 36.34
C ARG A 21 -13.39 5.75 36.07
N GLY A 22 -13.24 4.62 36.78
CA GLY A 22 -12.21 3.64 36.49
C GLY A 22 -12.25 3.26 35.02
N SER A 23 -11.15 3.43 34.32
CA SER A 23 -10.96 2.98 32.97
C SER A 23 -11.19 1.47 32.90
N PRO A 24 -12.09 0.97 32.06
CA PRO A 24 -12.17 -0.46 31.82
C PRO A 24 -10.84 -0.89 31.18
N ASN A 25 -10.19 -1.83 31.82
CA ASN A 25 -8.99 -2.52 31.41
C ASN A 25 -9.10 -2.93 29.93
N ARG A 26 -8.52 -2.13 29.03
CA ARG A 26 -8.42 -2.45 27.61
C ARG A 26 -7.41 -3.58 27.49
N ARG A 27 -7.93 -4.82 27.47
CA ARG A 27 -7.15 -5.94 26.95
C ARG A 27 -6.55 -5.52 25.61
N PRO A 28 -5.27 -5.72 25.36
CA PRO A 28 -4.70 -5.46 24.06
C PRO A 28 -5.47 -6.34 23.07
N ARG A 29 -6.24 -5.73 22.18
CA ARG A 29 -6.78 -6.40 21.01
C ARG A 29 -5.54 -6.91 20.27
N GLY A 30 -5.38 -8.22 20.25
CA GLY A 30 -4.43 -8.89 19.38
C GLY A 30 -4.63 -8.30 18.00
N GLY A 31 -3.68 -7.46 17.60
CA GLY A 31 -3.75 -6.78 16.32
C GLY A 31 -3.72 -7.85 15.23
N ASP A 32 -4.84 -8.04 14.59
CA ASP A 32 -4.89 -8.59 13.25
C ASP A 32 -4.05 -7.62 12.40
N ARG A 33 -2.74 -7.82 12.43
CA ARG A 33 -1.82 -7.12 11.53
C ARG A 33 -2.15 -7.64 10.14
N ARG A 34 -3.13 -6.99 9.50
CA ARG A 34 -3.24 -7.08 8.05
C ARG A 34 -1.84 -6.75 7.54
N PRO A 35 -1.14 -7.66 6.87
CA PRO A 35 0.06 -7.25 6.17
C PRO A 35 -0.39 -6.12 5.27
N ALA A 36 0.21 -4.95 5.42
CA ALA A 36 -0.09 -3.85 4.54
C ALA A 36 0.20 -4.35 3.14
N PRO A 37 -0.76 -4.31 2.21
CA PRO A 37 -0.48 -4.67 0.84
C PRO A 37 0.73 -3.82 0.43
N PHE A 38 1.84 -4.43 0.06
CA PHE A 38 3.06 -3.77 -0.41
C PHE A 38 3.99 -3.09 0.61
N SER A 39 4.21 -3.67 1.78
CA SER A 39 5.18 -3.13 2.73
C SER A 39 6.59 -3.72 2.62
N GLN A 40 6.86 -4.60 1.66
CA GLN A 40 8.18 -5.21 1.55
C GLN A 40 8.99 -4.58 0.40
N PRO A 41 10.29 -4.32 0.59
CA PRO A 41 11.16 -3.96 -0.51
C PRO A 41 11.14 -5.11 -1.52
N LEU A 42 10.97 -4.78 -2.79
CA LEU A 42 11.14 -5.73 -3.89
C LEU A 42 12.58 -6.22 -3.83
N GLY A 43 12.77 -7.40 -3.25
CA GLY A 43 14.05 -8.10 -3.32
C GLY A 43 14.43 -8.33 -4.78
N ASP A 44 15.72 -8.41 -5.05
CA ASP A 44 16.26 -8.75 -6.37
C ASP A 44 15.49 -9.95 -6.91
N ALA A 45 15.06 -9.86 -8.16
CA ALA A 45 14.31 -10.92 -8.83
C ALA A 45 15.19 -12.17 -8.91
N ALA A 46 15.13 -12.99 -7.86
CA ALA A 46 15.75 -14.30 -7.88
C ALA A 46 15.12 -15.12 -9.02
N PRO A 47 15.90 -15.91 -9.76
CA PRO A 47 15.36 -16.73 -10.85
C PRO A 47 14.19 -17.57 -10.29
N SER A 48 13.06 -17.52 -10.97
CA SER A 48 11.84 -18.26 -10.58
C SER A 48 12.16 -19.75 -10.58
N VAL A 49 12.28 -20.35 -9.41
CA VAL A 49 12.32 -21.80 -9.29
C VAL A 49 10.89 -22.28 -9.50
N LYS A 50 10.64 -23.00 -10.60
CA LYS A 50 9.35 -23.66 -10.83
C LYS A 50 9.10 -24.67 -9.71
N ALA A 51 8.37 -24.24 -8.70
CA ALA A 51 8.00 -25.09 -7.60
C ALA A 51 6.66 -25.79 -7.90
N LYS A 52 6.52 -27.01 -7.42
CA LYS A 52 5.22 -27.70 -7.51
C LYS A 52 4.21 -26.90 -6.68
N MET A 53 3.16 -26.43 -7.34
CA MET A 53 2.09 -25.68 -6.67
C MET A 53 1.45 -26.53 -5.56
N PRO A 54 1.29 -25.98 -4.34
CA PRO A 54 0.58 -26.66 -3.27
C PRO A 54 -0.89 -26.89 -3.64
N ALA A 55 -1.46 -28.00 -3.18
CA ALA A 55 -2.86 -28.32 -3.47
C ALA A 55 -3.86 -27.27 -2.96
N ASP A 56 -3.50 -26.57 -1.90
CA ASP A 56 -4.30 -25.52 -1.30
C ASP A 56 -4.19 -24.14 -2.01
N ALA A 57 -3.23 -23.96 -2.93
CA ALA A 57 -3.13 -22.81 -3.82
C ALA A 57 -3.93 -23.00 -5.13
N GLN A 58 -4.32 -24.23 -5.47
CA GLN A 58 -5.05 -24.55 -6.70
C GLN A 58 -6.37 -23.76 -6.84
N PRO A 59 -7.26 -23.69 -5.81
CA PRO A 59 -8.50 -22.92 -5.93
C PRO A 59 -8.26 -21.43 -6.17
N ALA A 60 -7.18 -20.88 -5.59
CA ALA A 60 -6.81 -19.48 -5.80
C ALA A 60 -6.33 -19.25 -7.24
N ARG A 61 -5.52 -20.16 -7.80
CA ARG A 61 -5.10 -20.10 -9.20
C ARG A 61 -6.29 -20.19 -10.16
N ASP A 62 -7.23 -21.10 -9.90
CA ASP A 62 -8.40 -21.29 -10.76
C ASP A 62 -9.32 -20.07 -10.73
N LEU A 63 -9.52 -19.46 -9.57
CA LEU A 63 -10.20 -18.17 -9.43
C LEU A 63 -9.50 -17.06 -10.23
N LEU A 64 -8.18 -16.97 -10.15
CA LEU A 64 -7.41 -15.98 -10.91
C LEU A 64 -7.61 -16.19 -12.41
N GLN A 65 -7.55 -17.42 -12.89
CA GLN A 65 -7.79 -17.76 -14.30
C GLN A 65 -9.19 -17.33 -14.74
N GLU A 66 -10.22 -17.53 -13.90
CA GLU A 66 -11.58 -17.11 -14.20
C GLU A 66 -11.70 -15.59 -14.28
N ILE A 67 -11.10 -14.85 -13.33
CA ILE A 67 -11.10 -13.39 -13.34
C ILE A 67 -10.43 -12.86 -14.60
N LEU A 68 -9.24 -13.36 -14.95
CA LEU A 68 -8.51 -12.94 -16.14
C LEU A 68 -9.31 -13.20 -17.42
N SER A 69 -9.96 -14.37 -17.52
CA SER A 69 -10.83 -14.69 -18.64
C SER A 69 -12.01 -13.71 -18.78
N LYS A 70 -12.66 -13.34 -17.66
CA LYS A 70 -13.75 -12.35 -17.65
C LYS A 70 -13.27 -10.92 -17.96
N MET A 71 -12.04 -10.63 -17.67
CA MET A 71 -11.40 -9.35 -18.06
C MET A 71 -11.00 -9.33 -19.54
N GLY A 72 -11.14 -10.43 -20.28
CA GLY A 72 -10.71 -10.52 -21.67
C GLY A 72 -9.22 -10.78 -21.86
N VAL A 73 -8.49 -11.08 -20.76
CA VAL A 73 -7.08 -11.47 -20.81
C VAL A 73 -7.02 -12.97 -21.08
N LEU A 74 -6.85 -13.31 -22.35
CA LEU A 74 -6.90 -14.69 -22.85
C LEU A 74 -5.49 -15.21 -23.17
N HIS A 75 -5.37 -16.55 -23.28
CA HIS A 75 -4.12 -17.24 -23.65
C HIS A 75 -2.95 -16.91 -22.71
N VAL A 76 -3.23 -16.87 -21.41
CA VAL A 76 -2.24 -16.65 -20.38
C VAL A 76 -1.92 -17.93 -19.63
N GLU A 77 -0.67 -18.05 -19.22
CA GLU A 77 -0.21 -19.09 -18.29
C GLU A 77 -0.06 -18.46 -16.90
N ILE A 78 -0.47 -19.20 -15.86
CA ILE A 78 -0.33 -18.78 -14.48
C ILE A 78 0.59 -19.78 -13.78
N GLU A 79 1.77 -19.32 -13.42
CA GLU A 79 2.74 -20.11 -12.66
C GLU A 79 2.72 -19.70 -11.18
N TYR A 80 2.82 -20.72 -10.31
CA TYR A 80 3.02 -20.47 -8.87
C TYR A 80 4.52 -20.36 -8.58
N VAL A 81 4.92 -19.22 -7.98
CA VAL A 81 6.32 -18.91 -7.69
C VAL A 81 6.45 -18.53 -6.22
N PRO A 82 6.89 -19.45 -5.35
CA PRO A 82 7.21 -19.09 -3.97
C PRO A 82 8.50 -18.24 -3.94
N ARG A 83 8.46 -17.12 -3.23
CA ARG A 83 9.61 -16.24 -2.99
C ARG A 83 9.82 -16.04 -1.47
N SER A 84 10.95 -15.52 -1.08
CA SER A 84 11.23 -15.22 0.33
C SER A 84 10.22 -14.25 0.96
N GLU A 85 9.66 -13.35 0.14
CA GLU A 85 8.69 -12.35 0.57
C GLU A 85 7.23 -12.85 0.55
N GLY A 86 6.95 -14.04 -0.02
CA GLY A 86 5.61 -14.59 -0.10
C GLY A 86 5.35 -15.45 -1.32
N GLU A 87 4.09 -15.75 -1.52
CA GLU A 87 3.61 -16.61 -2.61
C GLU A 87 3.13 -15.76 -3.79
N TYR A 88 3.61 -16.08 -4.99
CA TYR A 88 3.31 -15.32 -6.21
C TYR A 88 2.57 -16.17 -7.24
N PHE A 89 1.66 -15.53 -7.96
CA PHE A 89 1.16 -15.99 -9.24
C PHE A 89 1.78 -15.13 -10.34
N GLU A 90 2.70 -15.71 -11.09
CA GLU A 90 3.29 -15.06 -12.26
C GLU A 90 2.41 -15.34 -13.47
N VAL A 91 1.94 -14.28 -14.10
CA VAL A 91 1.10 -14.33 -15.31
C VAL A 91 1.98 -14.04 -16.52
N THR A 92 2.00 -14.94 -17.48
CA THR A 92 2.71 -14.80 -18.74
C THR A 92 1.77 -14.92 -19.92
N GLY A 93 2.00 -14.19 -21.01
CA GLY A 93 1.13 -14.22 -22.18
C GLY A 93 1.40 -13.13 -23.20
N PRO A 94 0.73 -13.17 -24.35
CA PRO A 94 1.06 -12.32 -25.48
C PRO A 94 0.69 -10.84 -25.31
N ASP A 95 -0.30 -10.52 -24.48
CA ASP A 95 -0.77 -9.14 -24.29
C ASP A 95 -1.22 -8.91 -22.85
N LEU A 96 -0.28 -8.51 -22.01
CA LEU A 96 -0.51 -8.21 -20.61
C LEU A 96 -0.66 -6.71 -20.32
N ALA A 97 -0.62 -5.85 -21.35
CA ALA A 97 -0.69 -4.41 -21.15
C ALA A 97 -2.00 -3.99 -20.45
N MET A 98 -3.11 -4.62 -20.79
CA MET A 98 -4.41 -4.37 -20.15
C MET A 98 -4.43 -4.85 -18.69
N LEU A 99 -3.75 -5.96 -18.39
CA LEU A 99 -3.61 -6.49 -17.04
C LEU A 99 -2.75 -5.59 -16.16
N ILE A 100 -1.65 -5.09 -16.70
CA ILE A 100 -0.76 -4.17 -15.98
C ILE A 100 -1.46 -2.81 -15.79
N GLY A 101 -1.99 -2.26 -16.86
CA GLY A 101 -2.57 -0.93 -16.87
C GLY A 101 -1.56 0.21 -16.73
N ARG A 102 -2.05 1.43 -16.65
CA ARG A 102 -1.19 2.61 -16.51
C ARG A 102 -0.46 2.57 -15.16
N HIS A 103 0.87 2.56 -15.21
CA HIS A 103 1.74 2.49 -14.03
C HIS A 103 1.46 1.31 -13.08
N GLY A 104 0.92 0.20 -13.59
CA GLY A 104 0.60 -0.97 -12.77
C GLY A 104 -0.69 -0.85 -11.95
N ASN A 105 -1.51 0.18 -12.16
CA ASN A 105 -2.72 0.41 -11.35
C ASN A 105 -3.75 -0.70 -11.49
N THR A 106 -3.92 -1.28 -12.68
CA THR A 106 -4.86 -2.39 -12.90
C THR A 106 -4.36 -3.65 -12.16
N LEU A 107 -3.08 -3.95 -12.28
CA LEU A 107 -2.45 -5.09 -11.61
C LEU A 107 -2.58 -4.97 -10.08
N GLU A 108 -2.42 -3.75 -9.56
CA GLU A 108 -2.58 -3.47 -8.13
C GLU A 108 -4.02 -3.64 -7.67
N ALA A 109 -4.97 -3.10 -8.42
CA ALA A 109 -6.40 -3.23 -8.12
C ALA A 109 -6.85 -4.70 -8.18
N LEU A 110 -6.40 -5.43 -9.20
CA LEU A 110 -6.65 -6.86 -9.31
C LEU A 110 -6.11 -7.62 -8.10
N ASN A 111 -4.87 -7.36 -7.72
CA ASN A 111 -4.25 -8.00 -6.59
C ASN A 111 -5.02 -7.76 -5.28
N LEU A 112 -5.51 -6.54 -5.06
CA LEU A 112 -6.34 -6.19 -3.91
C LEU A 112 -7.68 -6.94 -3.92
N ILE A 113 -8.40 -6.89 -5.03
CA ILE A 113 -9.71 -7.55 -5.19
C ILE A 113 -9.55 -9.06 -5.02
N PHE A 114 -8.59 -9.66 -5.68
CA PHE A 114 -8.30 -11.08 -5.61
C PHE A 114 -8.06 -11.55 -4.16
N ASN A 115 -7.17 -10.88 -3.44
CA ASN A 115 -6.88 -11.22 -2.04
C ASN A 115 -8.09 -11.01 -1.11
N ASN A 116 -8.97 -10.06 -1.41
CA ASN A 116 -10.21 -9.90 -0.67
C ASN A 116 -11.20 -11.05 -0.94
N ILE A 117 -11.31 -11.51 -2.19
CA ILE A 117 -12.23 -12.60 -2.56
C ILE A 117 -11.78 -13.90 -1.90
N ILE A 118 -10.52 -14.31 -2.04
CA ILE A 118 -10.02 -15.57 -1.48
C ILE A 118 -10.11 -15.62 0.05
N ASN A 119 -10.10 -14.45 0.70
CA ASN A 119 -10.21 -14.33 2.15
C ASN A 119 -11.63 -13.98 2.63
N ALA A 120 -12.62 -13.91 1.73
CA ALA A 120 -14.00 -13.62 2.10
C ALA A 120 -14.55 -14.72 3.03
N GLY A 121 -15.03 -14.31 4.22
CA GLY A 121 -15.52 -15.25 5.23
C GLY A 121 -14.46 -16.02 6.02
N VAL A 122 -13.18 -15.92 5.64
CA VAL A 122 -12.08 -16.58 6.35
C VAL A 122 -11.68 -15.77 7.58
N ARG A 123 -11.87 -16.35 8.78
CA ARG A 123 -11.50 -15.69 10.04
C ARG A 123 -10.05 -15.96 10.45
N ASN A 124 -9.58 -17.18 10.24
CA ASN A 124 -8.22 -17.63 10.59
C ASN A 124 -7.53 -18.20 9.33
N ASN A 125 -6.21 -18.25 9.32
CA ASN A 125 -5.40 -18.79 8.21
C ASN A 125 -5.66 -18.09 6.86
N ARG A 126 -5.74 -16.76 6.87
CA ARG A 126 -5.81 -15.99 5.63
C ARG A 126 -4.57 -16.20 4.78
N LYS A 127 -4.77 -16.40 3.49
CA LYS A 127 -3.70 -16.52 2.51
C LYS A 127 -3.61 -15.27 1.65
N TYR A 128 -2.39 -14.90 1.32
CA TYR A 128 -2.14 -13.74 0.48
C TYR A 128 -1.21 -14.13 -0.64
N TYR A 129 -1.62 -13.87 -1.84
CA TYR A 129 -0.82 -14.08 -3.04
C TYR A 129 -0.54 -12.74 -3.70
N THR A 130 0.65 -12.61 -4.26
CA THR A 130 1.00 -11.46 -5.09
C THR A 130 0.87 -11.87 -6.56
N ILE A 131 0.06 -11.14 -7.32
CA ILE A 131 -0.04 -11.31 -8.76
C ILE A 131 1.02 -10.43 -9.41
N ASP A 132 1.83 -11.01 -10.29
CA ASP A 132 2.78 -10.28 -11.11
C ASP A 132 2.60 -10.64 -12.59
N ALA A 133 3.02 -9.77 -13.48
CA ALA A 133 2.90 -9.93 -14.92
C ALA A 133 4.29 -9.80 -15.56
N GLU A 134 4.90 -10.94 -15.92
CA GLU A 134 6.24 -11.00 -16.52
C GLU A 134 7.30 -10.20 -15.77
N GLY A 135 7.28 -10.24 -14.44
CA GLY A 135 8.23 -9.49 -13.61
C GLY A 135 8.07 -7.96 -13.69
N TYR A 136 6.86 -7.48 -14.01
CA TYR A 136 6.58 -6.03 -14.10
C TYR A 136 6.99 -5.27 -12.84
N ARG A 137 6.70 -5.83 -11.66
CA ARG A 137 6.97 -5.15 -10.38
C ARG A 137 8.46 -4.85 -10.19
N ALA A 138 9.33 -5.78 -10.53
CA ALA A 138 10.78 -5.59 -10.44
C ALA A 138 11.26 -4.53 -11.44
N ARG A 139 10.87 -4.65 -12.71
CA ARG A 139 11.21 -3.65 -13.73
C ARG A 139 10.71 -2.25 -13.38
N ARG A 140 9.50 -2.16 -12.84
CA ARG A 140 8.91 -0.87 -12.42
C ARG A 140 9.66 -0.26 -11.24
N ALA A 141 10.06 -1.08 -10.27
CA ALA A 141 10.86 -0.62 -9.15
C ALA A 141 12.21 -0.03 -9.60
N ASP A 142 12.88 -0.67 -10.54
CA ASP A 142 14.16 -0.17 -11.07
C ASP A 142 13.97 1.11 -11.90
N GLN A 143 12.89 1.22 -12.66
CA GLN A 143 12.54 2.48 -13.33
C GLN A 143 12.31 3.62 -12.32
N LEU A 144 11.65 3.36 -11.20
CA LEU A 144 11.41 4.36 -10.16
C LEU A 144 12.70 4.76 -9.42
N LYS A 145 13.60 3.82 -9.16
CA LYS A 145 14.94 4.12 -8.61
C LYS A 145 15.72 5.04 -9.55
N ASN A 146 15.74 4.72 -10.84
CA ASN A 146 16.41 5.53 -11.85
C ASN A 146 15.77 6.92 -11.97
N LEU A 147 14.43 7.01 -11.96
CA LEU A 147 13.71 8.28 -11.95
C LEU A 147 14.08 9.13 -10.73
N ALA A 148 14.20 8.51 -9.55
CA ALA A 148 14.62 9.18 -8.33
C ALA A 148 16.02 9.78 -8.48
N LEU A 149 16.98 9.04 -9.02
CA LEU A 149 18.36 9.52 -9.23
C LEU A 149 18.43 10.67 -10.24
N VAL A 150 17.73 10.56 -11.37
CA VAL A 150 17.67 11.65 -12.37
C VAL A 150 17.01 12.90 -11.76
N THR A 151 15.98 12.71 -10.94
CA THR A 151 15.30 13.82 -10.25
C THR A 151 16.22 14.48 -9.21
N LEU A 152 17.01 13.68 -8.49
CA LEU A 152 18.02 14.17 -7.58
C LEU A 152 19.04 15.08 -8.31
N GLU A 153 19.62 14.61 -9.41
CA GLU A 153 20.58 15.37 -10.18
C GLU A 153 19.99 16.71 -10.67
N ARG A 154 18.74 16.65 -11.14
CA ARG A 154 18.03 17.85 -11.58
C ARG A 154 17.78 18.82 -10.43
N CYS A 155 17.34 18.33 -9.28
CA CYS A 155 17.10 19.13 -8.08
C CYS A 155 18.39 19.83 -7.63
N MET A 156 19.52 19.13 -7.64
CA MET A 156 20.83 19.67 -7.28
C MET A 156 21.32 20.74 -8.26
N ARG A 157 21.15 20.48 -9.57
CA ARG A 157 21.57 21.42 -10.62
C ARG A 157 20.76 22.69 -10.62
N GLU A 158 19.43 22.59 -10.49
CA GLU A 158 18.49 23.71 -10.58
C GLU A 158 18.32 24.44 -9.23
N LYS A 159 18.74 23.81 -8.13
CA LYS A 159 18.55 24.30 -6.75
C LYS A 159 17.08 24.64 -6.43
N LYS A 160 16.17 23.86 -7.00
CA LYS A 160 14.72 24.01 -6.86
C LYS A 160 14.07 22.68 -6.58
N GLU A 161 12.91 22.71 -5.91
CA GLU A 161 12.10 21.52 -5.73
C GLU A 161 11.71 20.88 -7.06
N GLN A 162 11.67 19.57 -7.08
CA GLN A 162 11.24 18.77 -8.22
C GLN A 162 10.05 17.91 -7.83
N ARG A 163 8.95 18.05 -8.58
CA ARG A 163 7.71 17.31 -8.37
C ARG A 163 7.62 16.14 -9.33
N LEU A 164 7.48 14.96 -8.81
CA LEU A 164 7.23 13.76 -9.62
C LEU A 164 5.75 13.66 -10.02
N GLU A 165 5.45 12.77 -10.94
CA GLU A 165 4.07 12.44 -11.27
C GLU A 165 3.37 11.75 -10.09
N PRO A 166 2.02 11.80 -10.03
CA PRO A 166 1.26 11.03 -9.07
C PRO A 166 1.55 9.53 -9.19
N MET A 167 1.72 8.87 -8.07
CA MET A 167 2.05 7.45 -8.04
C MET A 167 1.51 6.76 -6.78
N LEU A 168 1.40 5.44 -6.85
CA LEU A 168 0.90 4.61 -5.76
C LEU A 168 1.74 4.75 -4.47
N PRO A 169 1.16 4.50 -3.29
CA PRO A 169 1.90 4.55 -2.02
C PRO A 169 3.15 3.65 -1.99
N SER A 170 3.07 2.47 -2.60
CA SER A 170 4.18 1.54 -2.75
C SER A 170 5.31 2.11 -3.60
N GLU A 171 4.97 2.79 -4.69
CA GLU A 171 5.93 3.43 -5.59
C GLU A 171 6.59 4.64 -4.92
N ARG A 172 5.81 5.46 -4.21
CA ARG A 172 6.36 6.59 -3.43
C ARG A 172 7.38 6.12 -2.41
N LYS A 173 7.13 4.98 -1.75
CA LYS A 173 8.08 4.38 -0.82
C LYS A 173 9.41 4.00 -1.50
N ILE A 174 9.37 3.46 -2.72
CA ILE A 174 10.60 3.13 -3.49
C ILE A 174 11.43 4.38 -3.73
N VAL A 175 10.79 5.47 -4.17
CA VAL A 175 11.47 6.75 -4.40
C VAL A 175 12.06 7.33 -3.10
N HIS A 176 11.30 7.31 -2.01
CA HIS A 176 11.79 7.76 -0.71
C HIS A 176 13.01 6.97 -0.24
N ILE A 177 12.96 5.63 -0.35
CA ILE A 177 14.08 4.76 0.04
C ILE A 177 15.30 5.02 -0.85
N ALA A 178 15.12 5.16 -2.16
CA ALA A 178 16.21 5.41 -3.09
C ALA A 178 16.98 6.71 -2.79
N LEU A 179 16.35 7.68 -2.15
CA LEU A 179 16.94 8.98 -1.83
C LEU A 179 17.18 9.19 -0.31
N ALA A 180 16.82 8.23 0.53
CA ALA A 180 16.83 8.38 1.99
C ALA A 180 18.22 8.73 2.57
N GLU A 181 19.25 8.09 2.03
CA GLU A 181 20.64 8.25 2.49
C GLU A 181 21.36 9.48 1.88
N ASN A 182 20.66 10.22 1.00
CA ASN A 182 21.28 11.36 0.33
C ASN A 182 21.31 12.60 1.26
N ALA A 183 22.53 13.13 1.48
CA ALA A 183 22.73 14.26 2.37
C ALA A 183 22.21 15.60 1.80
N PHE A 184 22.04 15.71 0.49
CA PHE A 184 21.79 16.98 -0.21
C PHE A 184 20.31 17.24 -0.51
N VAL A 185 19.47 16.24 -0.36
CA VAL A 185 18.02 16.37 -0.62
C VAL A 185 17.19 15.79 0.51
N ARG A 186 15.96 16.24 0.61
CA ARG A 186 14.90 15.62 1.38
C ARG A 186 13.70 15.33 0.48
N THR A 187 12.89 14.35 0.84
CA THR A 187 11.73 13.94 0.05
C THR A 187 10.45 13.96 0.90
N GLU A 188 9.39 14.50 0.35
CA GLU A 188 8.07 14.53 0.98
C GLU A 188 7.00 14.00 0.02
N SER A 189 5.93 13.40 0.55
CA SER A 189 4.75 13.02 -0.24
C SER A 189 3.66 14.06 -0.06
N GLU A 190 3.37 14.81 -1.12
CA GLU A 190 2.37 15.88 -1.15
C GLU A 190 1.10 15.50 -1.93
N GLY A 191 -0.01 16.16 -1.61
CA GLY A 191 -1.30 15.97 -2.27
C GLY A 191 -2.18 14.93 -1.62
N VAL A 192 -3.34 14.69 -2.23
CA VAL A 192 -4.37 13.74 -1.80
C VAL A 192 -4.52 12.68 -2.90
N GLU A 193 -4.74 11.43 -2.52
CA GLU A 193 -4.99 10.36 -3.50
C GLU A 193 -6.20 10.72 -4.40
N PRO A 194 -6.15 10.44 -5.69
CA PRO A 194 -5.11 9.72 -6.42
C PRO A 194 -3.95 10.60 -6.92
N GLU A 195 -3.97 11.91 -6.69
CA GLU A 195 -2.99 12.89 -7.21
C GLU A 195 -1.75 13.05 -6.33
N ARG A 196 -1.61 12.22 -5.32
CA ARG A 196 -0.50 12.28 -4.38
C ARG A 196 0.83 11.83 -5.02
N ARG A 197 1.88 12.62 -4.81
CA ARG A 197 3.19 12.49 -5.46
C ARG A 197 4.35 12.70 -4.51
N VAL A 198 5.53 12.31 -4.94
CA VAL A 198 6.78 12.65 -4.22
C VAL A 198 7.32 13.99 -4.75
N VAL A 199 7.76 14.82 -3.82
CA VAL A 199 8.48 16.06 -4.09
C VAL A 199 9.88 15.94 -3.49
N VAL A 200 10.89 16.27 -4.28
CA VAL A 200 12.30 16.26 -3.89
C VAL A 200 12.74 17.70 -3.67
N PHE A 201 13.19 18.03 -2.47
CA PHE A 201 13.65 19.36 -2.08
C PHE A 201 15.16 19.38 -1.90
N PRO A 202 15.86 20.42 -2.33
CA PRO A 202 17.25 20.62 -1.94
C PRO A 202 17.33 20.94 -0.43
N LYS A 203 18.40 20.49 0.23
CA LYS A 203 18.73 20.84 1.64
C LYS A 203 19.62 22.04 1.71
#